data_023c9424a9fe0ce8a94f24d3f614e021
#
_entry.id   023c9424a9fe0ce8a94f24d3f614e021
#
_cell.length_a   1.000
_cell.length_b   1.000
_cell.length_c   1.000
_cell.angle_alpha   90.00
_cell.angle_beta   90.00
_cell.angle_gamma   90.00
#
_symmetry.space_group_name_H-M   'P 1'
#
loop_
_entity.id
_entity.type
_entity.pdbx_description
1 polymer ?
#
loop_
_entity_poly.entity_id
_entity_poly.type
_entity_poly.pdbx_seq_one_letter_code
_entity_poly.pdbx_strand_id
1 'polypeptide(L)'
;NRIARTFKQYRPTKDMVFISIMEHHSNDLPHRKHGGKVMHIPVDTHESKMGSIDLNLLENYLKEFADRVNYVSITGISNVTGIINPINEVAELAHKYGAYIIVDAAQLVAHVPIQMSGFNNPAKNIDALVFSGHKTYAPGSPGVVIAKKSFLSAVEPDEVGGGMVDRVFPDNYFVTKSFPDREEAGTPNILGAITLGAAIHVLDQIGMDTVLHEDIQLTNHALNEMLKLDDIVIYGENCTIKCPRAGTISFNIRSMDHGLVAAVLNDYFNIAVRNECFCAHPYVEKMLEITHQSQIIEAKDKLKGSPWHIEPWMGMVRASFSIYNTIGDINYFIEALIQIVNKKEYYKSQYASMGNGDYRHNKFKFSSTQYFKLTNSINRELLDLISK
;
A
#
# COMPACT_ATOMS: atom_id res chain seq x y z
N ASN A 1 11.21 -5.83 6.70
CA ASN A 1 12.52 -6.48 6.85
C ASN A 1 12.73 -7.04 8.25
N ARG A 2 12.67 -6.20 9.31
CA ARG A 2 12.94 -6.64 10.69
C ARG A 2 12.12 -7.87 11.11
N ILE A 3 10.81 -7.83 10.91
CA ILE A 3 9.91 -8.93 11.32
C ILE A 3 10.18 -10.22 10.53
N ALA A 4 10.46 -10.14 9.22
CA ALA A 4 10.80 -11.30 8.41
C ALA A 4 12.07 -12.00 8.92
N ARG A 5 13.13 -11.23 9.27
CA ARG A 5 14.35 -11.77 9.89
C ARG A 5 14.09 -12.34 11.27
N THR A 6 13.30 -11.62 12.09
CA THR A 6 12.93 -12.07 13.44
C THR A 6 12.27 -13.45 13.41
N PHE A 7 11.23 -13.64 12.61
CA PHE A 7 10.55 -14.94 12.55
C PHE A 7 11.42 -16.05 11.96
N LYS A 8 12.28 -15.72 10.98
CA LYS A 8 13.23 -16.71 10.46
C LYS A 8 14.24 -17.17 11.49
N GLN A 9 14.77 -16.26 12.31
CA GLN A 9 15.69 -16.59 13.40
C GLN A 9 14.97 -17.28 14.57
N TYR A 10 13.75 -16.83 14.87
CA TYR A 10 12.95 -17.41 15.97
C TYR A 10 12.53 -18.85 15.71
N ARG A 11 12.29 -19.22 14.44
CA ARG A 11 11.89 -20.57 14.01
C ARG A 11 12.71 -21.02 12.79
N PRO A 12 14.00 -21.30 12.97
CA PRO A 12 14.93 -21.55 11.85
C PRO A 12 14.59 -22.82 11.04
N THR A 13 13.91 -23.79 11.64
CA THR A 13 13.48 -25.05 10.99
C THR A 13 12.30 -24.87 10.05
N LYS A 14 11.52 -23.79 10.19
CA LYS A 14 10.42 -23.47 9.30
C LYS A 14 10.95 -22.65 8.12
N ASP A 15 10.83 -23.17 6.90
CA ASP A 15 11.49 -22.64 5.71
C ASP A 15 10.55 -22.00 4.69
N MET A 16 9.23 -22.02 4.93
CA MET A 16 8.22 -21.45 4.04
C MET A 16 7.48 -20.26 4.65
N VAL A 17 7.10 -19.34 3.80
CA VAL A 17 6.28 -18.16 4.10
C VAL A 17 5.17 -18.05 3.07
N PHE A 18 3.95 -17.82 3.54
CA PHE A 18 2.82 -17.52 2.67
C PHE A 18 2.55 -16.03 2.66
N ILE A 19 2.39 -15.46 1.48
CA ILE A 19 1.97 -14.06 1.28
C ILE A 19 0.84 -14.01 0.26
N SER A 20 0.00 -12.98 0.29
CA SER A 20 -1.02 -12.85 -0.74
C SER A 20 -0.41 -12.34 -2.06
N ILE A 21 -1.07 -12.61 -3.18
CA ILE A 21 -0.63 -12.05 -4.47
C ILE A 21 -0.80 -10.51 -4.53
N MET A 22 -1.64 -9.93 -3.66
CA MET A 22 -1.96 -8.51 -3.67
C MET A 22 -0.96 -7.64 -2.88
N GLU A 23 0.14 -8.22 -2.42
CA GLU A 23 1.08 -7.51 -1.56
C GLU A 23 1.79 -6.36 -2.28
N HIS A 24 1.94 -5.26 -1.54
CA HIS A 24 2.91 -4.23 -1.92
C HIS A 24 4.33 -4.81 -1.88
N HIS A 25 5.23 -4.36 -2.77
CA HIS A 25 6.62 -4.84 -2.80
C HIS A 25 7.33 -4.80 -1.44
N SER A 26 6.95 -3.86 -0.56
CA SER A 26 7.49 -3.77 0.80
C SER A 26 7.06 -4.92 1.72
N ASN A 27 5.98 -5.63 1.36
CA ASN A 27 5.51 -6.82 2.07
C ASN A 27 5.67 -8.11 1.23
N ASP A 28 6.34 -8.04 0.09
CA ASP A 28 6.73 -9.20 -0.72
C ASP A 28 8.26 -9.41 -0.65
N LEU A 29 9.04 -8.43 -1.11
CA LEU A 29 10.49 -8.58 -1.27
C LEU A 29 11.25 -8.90 0.02
N PRO A 30 10.90 -8.32 1.20
CA PRO A 30 11.57 -8.70 2.44
C PRO A 30 11.38 -10.17 2.79
N HIS A 31 10.22 -10.74 2.50
CA HIS A 31 9.94 -12.15 2.77
C HIS A 31 10.70 -13.08 1.82
N ARG A 32 10.81 -12.72 0.52
CA ARG A 32 11.66 -13.43 -0.44
C ARG A 32 13.13 -13.41 -0.02
N LYS A 33 13.60 -12.28 0.51
CA LYS A 33 15.01 -12.12 0.90
C LYS A 33 15.35 -12.76 2.24
N HIS A 34 14.47 -12.68 3.21
CA HIS A 34 14.77 -13.01 4.62
C HIS A 34 13.89 -14.11 5.21
N GLY A 35 12.67 -14.32 4.70
CA GLY A 35 11.71 -15.25 5.30
C GLY A 35 11.96 -16.72 4.97
N GLY A 36 12.45 -17.00 3.77
CA GLY A 36 12.62 -18.34 3.23
C GLY A 36 11.95 -18.52 1.88
N LYS A 37 11.43 -19.72 1.60
CA LYS A 37 10.68 -20.00 0.37
C LYS A 37 9.30 -19.34 0.43
N VAL A 38 9.07 -18.37 -0.43
CA VAL A 38 7.77 -17.67 -0.51
C VAL A 38 6.82 -18.43 -1.43
N MET A 39 5.57 -18.58 -0.99
CA MET A 39 4.46 -19.01 -1.81
C MET A 39 3.36 -17.94 -1.78
N HIS A 40 2.91 -17.52 -2.97
CA HIS A 40 1.82 -16.55 -3.11
C HIS A 40 0.46 -17.25 -3.02
N ILE A 41 -0.37 -16.77 -2.11
CA ILE A 41 -1.76 -17.21 -1.98
C ILE A 41 -2.61 -16.39 -2.94
N PRO A 42 -3.37 -17.03 -3.83
CA PRO A 42 -4.30 -16.34 -4.70
C PRO A 42 -5.40 -15.62 -3.92
N VAL A 43 -6.09 -14.75 -4.60
CA VAL A 43 -7.33 -14.13 -4.12
C VAL A 43 -8.52 -14.86 -4.72
N ASP A 44 -9.65 -14.76 -4.06
CA ASP A 44 -10.92 -15.23 -4.60
C ASP A 44 -11.24 -14.48 -5.90
N THR A 45 -11.78 -15.21 -6.88
CA THR A 45 -12.09 -14.65 -8.21
C THR A 45 -13.52 -14.99 -8.54
N HIS A 46 -14.35 -13.97 -8.69
CA HIS A 46 -15.75 -14.10 -9.07
C HIS A 46 -16.02 -13.29 -10.35
N GLU A 47 -16.63 -13.94 -11.36
CA GLU A 47 -16.95 -13.33 -12.66
C GLU A 47 -15.75 -12.56 -13.28
N SER A 48 -14.57 -13.14 -13.22
CA SER A 48 -13.31 -12.54 -13.69
C SER A 48 -12.86 -11.29 -12.91
N LYS A 49 -13.39 -11.06 -11.71
CA LYS A 49 -12.97 -9.99 -10.80
C LYS A 49 -12.29 -10.56 -9.57
N MET A 50 -11.16 -9.98 -9.22
CA MET A 50 -10.35 -10.41 -8.07
C MET A 50 -10.87 -9.77 -6.78
N GLY A 51 -11.20 -10.61 -5.81
CA GLY A 51 -11.72 -10.24 -4.49
C GLY A 51 -10.65 -10.18 -3.40
N SER A 52 -11.03 -10.58 -2.19
CA SER A 52 -10.14 -10.72 -1.03
C SER A 52 -9.32 -12.02 -1.10
N ILE A 53 -8.45 -12.25 -0.11
CA ILE A 53 -7.69 -13.50 0.00
C ILE A 53 -8.63 -14.72 0.03
N ASP A 54 -8.30 -15.77 -0.73
CA ASP A 54 -9.04 -17.04 -0.73
C ASP A 54 -8.72 -17.83 0.55
N LEU A 55 -9.62 -17.78 1.52
CA LEU A 55 -9.46 -18.47 2.81
C LEU A 55 -9.46 -19.99 2.69
N ASN A 56 -10.22 -20.55 1.74
CA ASN A 56 -10.29 -22.00 1.55
C ASN A 56 -8.96 -22.52 0.97
N LEU A 57 -8.43 -21.81 0.00
CA LEU A 57 -7.15 -22.17 -0.61
C LEU A 57 -5.99 -21.95 0.38
N LEU A 58 -6.03 -20.87 1.16
CA LEU A 58 -5.09 -20.64 2.25
C LEU A 58 -5.12 -21.78 3.25
N GLU A 59 -6.31 -22.24 3.69
CA GLU A 59 -6.42 -23.35 4.63
C GLU A 59 -5.86 -24.65 4.05
N ASN A 60 -6.14 -24.95 2.79
CA ASN A 60 -5.61 -26.14 2.11
C ASN A 60 -4.06 -26.12 2.10
N TYR A 61 -3.46 -24.98 1.75
CA TYR A 61 -2.01 -24.85 1.74
C TYR A 61 -1.40 -24.88 3.15
N LEU A 62 -2.04 -24.26 4.14
CA LEU A 62 -1.60 -24.34 5.52
C LEU A 62 -1.63 -25.78 6.04
N LYS A 63 -2.65 -26.56 5.68
CA LYS A 63 -2.74 -27.99 6.01
C LYS A 63 -1.65 -28.82 5.33
N GLU A 64 -1.40 -28.59 4.05
CA GLU A 64 -0.40 -29.32 3.27
C GLU A 64 1.02 -29.06 3.75
N PHE A 65 1.33 -27.81 4.12
CA PHE A 65 2.69 -27.38 4.48
C PHE A 65 2.85 -27.04 5.98
N ALA A 66 1.97 -27.54 6.86
CA ALA A 66 1.94 -27.18 8.29
C ALA A 66 3.31 -27.32 8.99
N ASP A 67 4.09 -28.35 8.66
CA ASP A 67 5.42 -28.58 9.24
C ASP A 67 6.49 -27.60 8.77
N ARG A 68 6.25 -26.89 7.67
CA ARG A 68 7.20 -26.01 6.99
C ARG A 68 6.88 -24.54 7.11
N VAL A 69 5.57 -24.17 7.18
CA VAL A 69 5.17 -22.77 7.20
C VAL A 69 5.53 -22.10 8.51
N ASN A 70 6.30 -21.02 8.41
CA ASN A 70 6.68 -20.19 9.54
C ASN A 70 5.59 -19.18 9.88
N TYR A 71 5.18 -18.41 8.87
CA TYR A 71 4.14 -17.39 9.03
C TYR A 71 3.41 -17.12 7.71
N VAL A 72 2.25 -16.50 7.86
CA VAL A 72 1.48 -15.86 6.79
C VAL A 72 1.69 -14.35 6.89
N SER A 73 1.94 -13.66 5.78
CA SER A 73 2.00 -12.20 5.74
C SER A 73 1.03 -11.66 4.71
N ILE A 74 0.12 -10.77 5.14
CA ILE A 74 -0.92 -10.22 4.27
C ILE A 74 -1.10 -8.73 4.46
N THR A 75 -1.47 -8.05 3.38
CA THR A 75 -1.96 -6.67 3.48
C THR A 75 -3.37 -6.64 4.06
N GLY A 76 -3.63 -5.74 4.99
CA GLY A 76 -4.96 -5.56 5.56
C GLY A 76 -5.93 -4.88 4.60
N ILE A 77 -5.45 -3.90 3.82
CA ILE A 77 -6.17 -3.29 2.69
C ILE A 77 -5.26 -3.26 1.48
N SER A 78 -5.76 -3.71 0.34
CA SER A 78 -5.03 -3.60 -0.93
C SER A 78 -4.80 -2.13 -1.30
N ASN A 79 -3.55 -1.75 -1.48
CA ASN A 79 -3.19 -0.43 -1.99
C ASN A 79 -3.54 -0.23 -3.48
N VAL A 80 -4.02 -1.26 -4.15
CA VAL A 80 -4.47 -1.22 -5.55
C VAL A 80 -5.98 -1.05 -5.63
N THR A 81 -6.72 -1.95 -5.00
CA THR A 81 -8.19 -2.03 -5.14
C THR A 81 -8.97 -1.45 -3.97
N GLY A 82 -8.34 -1.20 -2.83
CA GLY A 82 -9.02 -0.82 -1.60
C GLY A 82 -9.77 -1.97 -0.91
N ILE A 83 -9.68 -3.20 -1.41
CA ILE A 83 -10.33 -4.37 -0.81
C ILE A 83 -9.73 -4.66 0.55
N ILE A 84 -10.62 -4.82 1.54
CA ILE A 84 -10.27 -5.12 2.93
C ILE A 84 -10.19 -6.64 3.10
N ASN A 85 -9.06 -7.13 3.59
CA ASN A 85 -8.86 -8.55 3.89
C ASN A 85 -9.32 -8.92 5.32
N PRO A 86 -9.83 -10.13 5.53
CA PRO A 86 -10.28 -10.63 6.83
C PRO A 86 -9.08 -11.07 7.70
N ILE A 87 -8.31 -10.11 8.22
CA ILE A 87 -7.02 -10.35 8.88
C ILE A 87 -7.09 -11.27 10.10
N ASN A 88 -8.18 -11.19 10.87
CA ASN A 88 -8.35 -12.01 12.07
C ASN A 88 -8.79 -13.46 11.76
N GLU A 89 -9.51 -13.67 10.67
CA GLU A 89 -9.83 -15.00 10.14
C GLU A 89 -8.58 -15.67 9.56
N VAL A 90 -7.74 -14.91 8.86
CA VAL A 90 -6.41 -15.39 8.42
C VAL A 90 -5.51 -15.74 9.60
N ALA A 91 -5.54 -14.94 10.68
CA ALA A 91 -4.82 -15.24 11.92
C ALA A 91 -5.29 -16.58 12.52
N GLU A 92 -6.60 -16.79 12.62
CA GLU A 92 -7.18 -18.03 13.13
C GLU A 92 -6.73 -19.26 12.32
N LEU A 93 -6.77 -19.17 11.00
CA LEU A 93 -6.27 -20.24 10.12
C LEU A 93 -4.78 -20.47 10.29
N ALA A 94 -3.97 -19.41 10.30
CA ALA A 94 -2.52 -19.53 10.49
C ALA A 94 -2.20 -20.26 11.81
N HIS A 95 -2.80 -19.82 12.91
CA HIS A 95 -2.56 -20.41 14.23
C HIS A 95 -3.08 -21.86 14.34
N LYS A 96 -4.20 -22.18 13.72
CA LYS A 96 -4.73 -23.56 13.65
C LYS A 96 -3.71 -24.55 13.13
N TYR A 97 -2.85 -24.12 12.18
CA TYR A 97 -1.79 -24.94 11.60
C TYR A 97 -0.38 -24.57 12.10
N GLY A 98 -0.31 -23.85 13.22
CA GLY A 98 0.93 -23.54 13.91
C GLY A 98 1.83 -22.53 13.19
N ALA A 99 1.31 -21.72 12.27
CA ALA A 99 1.99 -20.59 11.66
C ALA A 99 1.67 -19.28 12.41
N TYR A 100 2.55 -18.28 12.31
CA TYR A 100 2.29 -16.93 12.80
C TYR A 100 1.63 -16.06 11.72
N ILE A 101 1.20 -14.85 12.11
CA ILE A 101 0.65 -13.85 11.19
C ILE A 101 1.37 -12.51 11.30
N ILE A 102 1.69 -11.94 10.13
CA ILE A 102 2.13 -10.55 9.96
C ILE A 102 1.07 -9.81 9.14
N VAL A 103 0.63 -8.66 9.61
CA VAL A 103 -0.29 -7.80 8.85
C VAL A 103 0.45 -6.55 8.38
N ASP A 104 0.51 -6.34 7.07
CA ASP A 104 0.83 -5.03 6.49
C ASP A 104 -0.41 -4.14 6.60
N ALA A 105 -0.36 -3.22 7.54
CA ALA A 105 -1.41 -2.28 7.84
C ALA A 105 -1.15 -0.88 7.25
N ALA A 106 -0.25 -0.77 6.25
CA ALA A 106 0.16 0.51 5.68
C ALA A 106 -1.02 1.32 5.11
N GLN A 107 -2.07 0.67 4.63
CA GLN A 107 -3.33 1.30 4.24
C GLN A 107 -4.41 1.14 5.32
N LEU A 108 -4.31 0.12 6.17
CA LEU A 108 -5.37 -0.25 7.11
C LEU A 108 -5.53 0.75 8.26
N VAL A 109 -4.40 1.19 8.85
CA VAL A 109 -4.39 2.02 10.09
C VAL A 109 -5.15 3.33 9.94
N ALA A 110 -5.15 3.93 8.74
CA ALA A 110 -5.83 5.19 8.48
C ALA A 110 -7.33 5.06 8.20
N HIS A 111 -7.84 3.83 7.95
CA HIS A 111 -9.16 3.61 7.37
C HIS A 111 -10.06 2.65 8.15
N VAL A 112 -9.48 1.72 8.93
CA VAL A 112 -10.24 0.61 9.53
C VAL A 112 -9.85 0.43 11.00
N PRO A 113 -10.82 0.17 11.90
CA PRO A 113 -10.50 -0.20 13.27
C PRO A 113 -9.76 -1.53 13.30
N ILE A 114 -8.68 -1.61 14.08
CA ILE A 114 -7.84 -2.79 14.17
C ILE A 114 -7.86 -3.32 15.60
N GLN A 115 -8.25 -4.57 15.75
CA GLN A 115 -8.09 -5.30 17.01
C GLN A 115 -6.98 -6.33 16.88
N MET A 116 -5.85 -6.09 17.53
CA MET A 116 -4.71 -7.02 17.50
C MET A 116 -4.84 -8.18 18.49
N SER A 117 -5.59 -7.99 19.59
CA SER A 117 -5.71 -9.00 20.66
C SER A 117 -6.97 -8.77 21.47
N GLY A 118 -7.21 -9.64 22.45
CA GLY A 118 -8.39 -9.51 23.32
C GLY A 118 -9.64 -10.20 22.78
N PHE A 119 -9.50 -11.07 21.79
CA PHE A 119 -10.60 -11.92 21.32
C PHE A 119 -10.87 -13.06 22.29
N ASN A 120 -12.14 -13.49 22.40
CA ASN A 120 -12.51 -14.70 23.12
C ASN A 120 -11.81 -15.95 22.56
N ASN A 121 -11.55 -15.95 21.24
CA ASN A 121 -10.69 -16.93 20.58
C ASN A 121 -9.29 -16.33 20.37
N PRO A 122 -8.27 -16.72 21.17
CA PRO A 122 -6.92 -16.18 21.04
C PRO A 122 -6.24 -16.47 19.69
N ALA A 123 -6.75 -17.46 18.94
CA ALA A 123 -6.23 -17.75 17.59
C ALA A 123 -6.49 -16.61 16.60
N LYS A 124 -7.41 -15.70 16.88
CA LYS A 124 -7.67 -14.49 16.08
C LYS A 124 -6.70 -13.32 16.35
N ASN A 125 -5.82 -13.45 17.35
CA ASN A 125 -4.86 -12.42 17.68
C ASN A 125 -3.79 -12.28 16.58
N ILE A 126 -3.36 -11.06 16.33
CA ILE A 126 -2.31 -10.76 15.35
C ILE A 126 -0.95 -10.79 16.07
N ASP A 127 0.05 -11.47 15.49
CA ASP A 127 1.39 -11.60 16.10
C ASP A 127 2.28 -10.39 15.83
N ALA A 128 2.20 -9.84 14.62
CA ALA A 128 2.91 -8.62 14.24
C ALA A 128 2.11 -7.78 13.25
N LEU A 129 2.18 -6.46 13.42
CA LEU A 129 1.56 -5.48 12.54
C LEU A 129 2.61 -4.45 12.16
N VAL A 130 2.65 -4.07 10.89
CA VAL A 130 3.59 -3.08 10.38
C VAL A 130 2.85 -2.01 9.58
N PHE A 131 3.24 -0.74 9.71
CA PHE A 131 2.66 0.32 8.90
C PHE A 131 3.61 1.52 8.71
N SER A 132 3.22 2.44 7.83
CA SER A 132 3.97 3.65 7.52
C SER A 132 3.22 4.86 8.04
N GLY A 133 3.77 5.55 9.04
CA GLY A 133 3.09 6.67 9.68
C GLY A 133 2.75 7.82 8.74
N HIS A 134 3.56 8.06 7.68
CA HIS A 134 3.26 9.11 6.71
C HIS A 134 1.95 8.89 5.93
N LYS A 135 1.40 7.66 5.88
CA LYS A 135 0.08 7.36 5.31
C LYS A 135 -1.06 7.49 6.33
N THR A 136 -0.72 7.73 7.60
CA THR A 136 -1.68 7.93 8.69
C THR A 136 -1.72 9.41 9.06
N TYR A 137 -1.88 10.28 8.07
CA TYR A 137 -1.98 11.76 8.17
C TYR A 137 -0.81 12.45 8.88
N ALA A 138 0.34 11.78 9.02
CA ALA A 138 1.54 12.29 9.70
C ALA A 138 2.76 12.32 8.76
N PRO A 139 2.85 13.29 7.81
CA PRO A 139 3.99 13.42 6.91
C PRO A 139 5.31 13.51 7.68
N GLY A 140 6.34 12.80 7.21
CA GLY A 140 7.66 12.77 7.86
C GLY A 140 7.77 11.86 9.09
N SER A 141 6.69 11.17 9.48
CA SER A 141 6.70 10.22 10.59
C SER A 141 7.40 8.89 10.22
N PRO A 142 7.89 8.12 11.21
CA PRO A 142 8.57 6.86 10.98
C PRO A 142 7.62 5.74 10.52
N GLY A 143 8.20 4.65 10.02
CA GLY A 143 7.55 3.35 9.99
C GLY A 143 7.42 2.77 11.38
N VAL A 144 6.39 1.94 11.60
CA VAL A 144 6.06 1.37 12.91
C VAL A 144 5.97 -0.13 12.81
N VAL A 145 6.50 -0.81 13.84
CA VAL A 145 6.33 -2.24 14.08
C VAL A 145 5.66 -2.41 15.44
N ILE A 146 4.57 -3.17 15.48
CA ILE A 146 3.91 -3.61 16.70
C ILE A 146 3.98 -5.13 16.71
N ALA A 147 4.66 -5.71 17.71
CA ALA A 147 4.83 -7.15 17.84
C ALA A 147 4.96 -7.56 19.30
N LYS A 148 4.78 -8.86 19.58
CA LYS A 148 5.04 -9.40 20.92
C LYS A 148 6.52 -9.19 21.29
N LYS A 149 6.76 -8.59 22.43
CA LYS A 149 8.11 -8.34 22.95
C LYS A 149 8.97 -9.65 22.99
N SER A 150 8.32 -10.78 23.26
CA SER A 150 8.98 -12.10 23.31
C SER A 150 9.63 -12.49 21.98
N PHE A 151 9.08 -12.12 20.83
CA PHE A 151 9.69 -12.42 19.54
C PHE A 151 10.96 -11.59 19.32
N LEU A 152 10.89 -10.30 19.59
CA LEU A 152 12.02 -9.38 19.40
C LEU A 152 13.15 -9.65 20.43
N SER A 153 12.79 -10.02 21.67
CA SER A 153 13.78 -10.35 22.71
C SER A 153 14.54 -11.65 22.47
N ALA A 154 13.97 -12.56 21.69
CA ALA A 154 14.57 -13.87 21.42
C ALA A 154 15.65 -13.85 20.33
N VAL A 155 15.79 -12.73 19.61
CA VAL A 155 16.74 -12.57 18.49
C VAL A 155 17.51 -11.25 18.64
N GLU A 156 18.72 -11.21 18.10
CA GLU A 156 19.49 -9.97 18.09
C GLU A 156 18.87 -8.92 17.14
N PRO A 157 19.00 -7.62 17.46
CA PRO A 157 18.60 -6.57 16.54
C PRO A 157 19.44 -6.59 15.27
N ASP A 158 18.84 -6.20 14.15
CA ASP A 158 19.52 -6.20 12.85
C ASP A 158 20.52 -5.06 12.69
N GLU A 159 20.19 -3.92 13.30
CA GLU A 159 20.98 -2.70 13.24
C GLU A 159 21.45 -2.35 14.64
N VAL A 160 22.69 -1.90 14.76
CA VAL A 160 23.28 -1.53 16.04
C VAL A 160 23.88 -0.12 15.96
N GLY A 161 23.81 0.63 17.07
CA GLY A 161 24.29 2.01 17.12
C GLY A 161 24.14 2.64 18.49
N GLY A 162 24.31 3.95 18.54
CA GLY A 162 24.15 4.71 19.78
C GLY A 162 22.71 4.66 20.30
N GLY A 163 22.55 4.74 21.62
CA GLY A 163 21.23 4.77 22.29
C GLY A 163 20.65 3.39 22.62
N MET A 164 21.09 2.34 21.95
CA MET A 164 20.56 0.97 22.12
C MET A 164 21.47 0.02 22.90
N VAL A 165 22.57 0.49 23.44
CA VAL A 165 23.59 -0.32 24.12
C VAL A 165 23.71 0.07 25.59
N ASP A 166 23.85 -0.92 26.48
CA ASP A 166 24.15 -0.69 27.89
C ASP A 166 25.64 -0.40 28.07
N ARG A 167 26.51 -1.05 27.29
CA ARG A 167 27.95 -0.87 27.35
C ARG A 167 28.66 -1.31 26.07
N VAL A 168 29.73 -0.59 25.73
CA VAL A 168 30.64 -0.93 24.60
C VAL A 168 32.06 -1.04 25.13
N PHE A 169 32.77 -2.11 24.72
CA PHE A 169 34.18 -2.33 24.97
C PHE A 169 34.93 -2.34 23.64
N PRO A 170 36.28 -2.33 23.62
CA PRO A 170 37.01 -2.34 22.36
C PRO A 170 36.73 -3.58 21.47
N ASP A 171 36.38 -4.70 22.07
CA ASP A 171 36.19 -6.01 21.42
C ASP A 171 34.79 -6.58 21.56
N ASN A 172 33.91 -5.92 22.31
CA ASN A 172 32.55 -6.43 22.58
C ASN A 172 31.57 -5.32 22.93
N TYR A 173 30.30 -5.62 22.88
CA TYR A 173 29.22 -4.70 23.33
C TYR A 173 28.00 -5.47 23.86
N PHE A 174 27.19 -4.82 24.66
CA PHE A 174 25.94 -5.33 25.20
C PHE A 174 24.77 -4.44 24.78
N VAL A 175 23.85 -5.02 24.01
CA VAL A 175 22.59 -4.35 23.61
C VAL A 175 21.68 -4.28 24.82
N THR A 176 21.00 -3.16 25.01
CA THR A 176 20.01 -2.98 26.08
C THR A 176 18.85 -3.97 25.94
N LYS A 177 18.24 -4.32 27.09
CA LYS A 177 17.00 -5.12 27.11
C LYS A 177 15.73 -4.25 27.14
N SER A 178 15.91 -2.93 27.22
CA SER A 178 14.82 -1.96 27.21
C SER A 178 14.21 -1.84 25.81
N PHE A 179 12.88 -1.81 25.73
CA PHE A 179 12.13 -1.51 24.51
C PHE A 179 11.44 -0.15 24.67
N PRO A 180 11.41 0.68 23.64
CA PRO A 180 11.83 0.43 22.24
C PRO A 180 13.33 0.54 21.96
N ASP A 181 14.14 1.06 22.88
CA ASP A 181 15.56 1.44 22.68
C ASP A 181 16.39 0.34 22.04
N ARG A 182 16.13 -0.95 22.43
CA ARG A 182 16.79 -2.12 21.83
C ARG A 182 16.69 -2.21 20.30
N GLU A 183 15.62 -1.69 19.71
CA GLU A 183 15.32 -1.80 18.28
C GLU A 183 15.56 -0.49 17.51
N GLU A 184 16.06 0.55 18.20
CA GLU A 184 16.25 1.88 17.60
C GLU A 184 17.73 2.30 17.67
N ALA A 185 18.47 2.08 16.57
CA ALA A 185 19.87 2.45 16.45
C ALA A 185 20.02 3.93 16.07
N GLY A 186 20.66 4.72 16.95
CA GLY A 186 20.81 6.18 16.79
C GLY A 186 19.61 6.96 17.33
N THR A 187 19.64 8.28 17.15
CA THR A 187 18.54 9.17 17.59
C THR A 187 17.29 8.90 16.76
N PRO A 188 16.16 8.49 17.37
CA PRO A 188 14.93 8.22 16.65
C PRO A 188 14.32 9.49 16.05
N ASN A 189 13.38 9.32 15.12
CA ASN A 189 12.60 10.42 14.54
C ASN A 189 11.56 10.94 15.55
N ILE A 190 12.03 11.72 16.55
CA ILE A 190 11.23 12.19 17.70
C ILE A 190 10.03 13.02 17.21
N LEU A 191 10.27 14.00 16.32
CA LEU A 191 9.22 14.89 15.82
C LEU A 191 8.18 14.11 15.03
N GLY A 192 8.62 13.18 14.18
CA GLY A 192 7.71 12.32 13.42
C GLY A 192 6.89 11.38 14.31
N ALA A 193 7.47 10.87 15.40
CA ALA A 193 6.75 10.04 16.37
C ALA A 193 5.66 10.85 17.10
N ILE A 194 5.99 12.09 17.55
CA ILE A 194 5.01 13.00 18.19
C ILE A 194 3.88 13.34 17.22
N THR A 195 4.21 13.67 15.96
CA THR A 195 3.21 14.00 14.93
C THR A 195 2.29 12.80 14.66
N LEU A 196 2.85 11.60 14.59
CA LEU A 196 2.06 10.38 14.41
C LEU A 196 1.14 10.12 15.61
N GLY A 197 1.65 10.29 16.84
CA GLY A 197 0.85 10.16 18.05
C GLY A 197 -0.33 11.14 18.07
N ALA A 198 -0.11 12.39 17.65
CA ALA A 198 -1.17 13.38 17.51
C ALA A 198 -2.22 13.00 16.46
N ALA A 199 -1.78 12.51 15.29
CA ALA A 199 -2.69 12.05 14.23
C ALA A 199 -3.53 10.86 14.68
N ILE A 200 -2.93 9.87 15.33
CA ILE A 200 -3.66 8.71 15.89
C ILE A 200 -4.65 9.17 16.95
N HIS A 201 -4.28 10.11 17.81
CA HIS A 201 -5.21 10.64 18.81
C HIS A 201 -6.42 11.33 18.17
N VAL A 202 -6.23 12.11 17.09
CA VAL A 202 -7.35 12.72 16.35
C VAL A 202 -8.27 11.64 15.75
N LEU A 203 -7.70 10.60 15.13
CA LEU A 203 -8.47 9.49 14.58
C LEU A 203 -9.27 8.75 15.67
N ASP A 204 -8.67 8.54 16.84
CA ASP A 204 -9.33 7.93 17.99
C ASP A 204 -10.50 8.79 18.51
N GLN A 205 -10.35 10.11 18.55
CA GLN A 205 -11.43 11.05 18.92
C GLN A 205 -12.59 11.07 17.91
N ILE A 206 -12.29 10.92 16.61
CA ILE A 206 -13.32 10.77 15.56
C ILE A 206 -14.04 9.42 15.73
N GLY A 207 -13.30 8.40 16.12
CA GLY A 207 -13.73 7.01 16.19
C GLY A 207 -13.51 6.28 14.85
N MET A 208 -12.71 5.22 14.89
CA MET A 208 -12.33 4.48 13.67
C MET A 208 -13.52 3.80 12.97
N ASP A 209 -14.60 3.47 13.69
CA ASP A 209 -15.85 2.97 13.06
C ASP A 209 -16.51 4.05 12.21
N THR A 210 -16.49 5.32 12.66
CA THR A 210 -16.97 6.47 11.88
C THR A 210 -16.10 6.67 10.64
N VAL A 211 -14.77 6.63 10.79
CA VAL A 211 -13.83 6.73 9.66
C VAL A 211 -14.12 5.67 8.60
N LEU A 212 -14.25 4.41 9.02
CA LEU A 212 -14.56 3.30 8.10
C LEU A 212 -15.91 3.50 7.40
N HIS A 213 -16.93 3.93 8.14
CA HIS A 213 -18.26 4.18 7.58
C HIS A 213 -18.22 5.25 6.47
N GLU A 214 -17.58 6.38 6.73
CA GLU A 214 -17.42 7.46 5.75
C GLU A 214 -16.60 7.02 4.52
N ASP A 215 -15.49 6.34 4.73
CA ASP A 215 -14.66 5.83 3.63
C ASP A 215 -15.42 4.85 2.73
N ILE A 216 -16.22 3.96 3.32
CA ILE A 216 -17.09 3.03 2.57
C ILE A 216 -18.16 3.81 1.81
N GLN A 217 -18.78 4.82 2.39
CA GLN A 217 -19.81 5.64 1.71
C GLN A 217 -19.21 6.38 0.51
N LEU A 218 -18.07 7.06 0.68
CA LEU A 218 -17.39 7.77 -0.41
C LEU A 218 -16.99 6.79 -1.53
N THR A 219 -16.40 5.66 -1.17
CA THR A 219 -15.96 4.64 -2.12
C THR A 219 -17.13 4.05 -2.89
N ASN A 220 -18.24 3.71 -2.22
CA ASN A 220 -19.44 3.17 -2.85
C ASN A 220 -20.11 4.20 -3.77
N HIS A 221 -20.17 5.47 -3.36
CA HIS A 221 -20.70 6.52 -4.21
C HIS A 221 -19.88 6.67 -5.49
N ALA A 222 -18.54 6.73 -5.36
CA ALA A 222 -17.66 6.81 -6.52
C ALA A 222 -17.78 5.57 -7.43
N LEU A 223 -17.80 4.36 -6.89
CA LEU A 223 -17.98 3.12 -7.65
C LEU A 223 -19.31 3.12 -8.42
N ASN A 224 -20.41 3.45 -7.77
CA ASN A 224 -21.73 3.46 -8.38
C ASN A 224 -21.83 4.45 -9.54
N GLU A 225 -21.22 5.63 -9.41
CA GLU A 225 -21.21 6.61 -10.50
C GLU A 225 -20.25 6.20 -11.64
N MET A 226 -19.07 5.67 -11.32
CA MET A 226 -18.11 5.20 -12.32
C MET A 226 -18.66 4.01 -13.13
N LEU A 227 -19.42 3.11 -12.52
CA LEU A 227 -20.05 1.95 -13.18
C LEU A 227 -21.11 2.33 -14.22
N LYS A 228 -21.61 3.56 -14.21
CA LYS A 228 -22.54 4.08 -15.23
C LYS A 228 -21.83 4.51 -16.52
N LEU A 229 -20.50 4.55 -16.51
CA LEU A 229 -19.66 5.00 -17.62
C LEU A 229 -19.04 3.79 -18.34
N ASP A 230 -19.61 3.39 -19.48
CA ASP A 230 -19.21 2.18 -20.23
C ASP A 230 -17.72 2.17 -20.63
N ASP A 231 -17.13 3.35 -20.78
CA ASP A 231 -15.71 3.51 -21.13
C ASP A 231 -14.76 3.34 -19.94
N ILE A 232 -15.27 3.24 -18.72
CA ILE A 232 -14.44 3.04 -17.51
C ILE A 232 -14.38 1.56 -17.17
N VAL A 233 -13.18 1.04 -17.04
CA VAL A 233 -12.87 -0.31 -16.56
C VAL A 233 -12.43 -0.21 -15.11
N ILE A 234 -13.21 -0.76 -14.18
CA ILE A 234 -12.87 -0.80 -12.75
C ILE A 234 -12.27 -2.16 -12.41
N TYR A 235 -11.16 -2.15 -11.66
CA TYR A 235 -10.43 -3.34 -11.25
C TYR A 235 -10.78 -3.78 -9.83
N GLY A 236 -10.76 -5.11 -9.62
CA GLY A 236 -11.21 -5.75 -8.37
C GLY A 236 -12.71 -5.98 -8.30
N GLU A 237 -13.16 -6.72 -7.28
CA GLU A 237 -14.58 -7.03 -7.05
C GLU A 237 -15.39 -5.74 -6.78
N ASN A 238 -16.47 -5.56 -7.51
CA ASN A 238 -17.31 -4.36 -7.38
C ASN A 238 -18.46 -4.55 -6.37
N CYS A 239 -18.78 -5.78 -6.00
CA CYS A 239 -19.79 -6.06 -4.99
C CYS A 239 -19.24 -5.83 -3.59
N THR A 240 -19.42 -4.63 -3.07
CA THR A 240 -18.90 -4.21 -1.75
C THR A 240 -19.54 -4.92 -0.56
N ILE A 241 -20.66 -5.66 -0.77
CA ILE A 241 -21.26 -6.55 0.24
C ILE A 241 -20.38 -7.79 0.42
N LYS A 242 -19.85 -8.35 -0.67
CA LYS A 242 -18.97 -9.52 -0.64
C LYS A 242 -17.53 -9.18 -0.27
N CYS A 243 -17.03 -8.07 -0.81
CA CYS A 243 -15.68 -7.59 -0.61
C CYS A 243 -15.72 -6.11 -0.26
N PRO A 244 -15.78 -5.73 1.03
CA PRO A 244 -15.76 -4.33 1.42
C PRO A 244 -14.49 -3.64 0.92
N ARG A 245 -14.65 -2.41 0.45
CA ARG A 245 -13.57 -1.56 -0.07
C ARG A 245 -13.57 -0.23 0.66
N ALA A 246 -12.40 0.29 0.94
CA ALA A 246 -12.23 1.59 1.58
C ALA A 246 -11.13 2.40 0.88
N GLY A 247 -11.40 3.67 0.69
CA GLY A 247 -10.46 4.70 0.35
C GLY A 247 -9.75 4.60 -1.01
N THR A 248 -9.98 3.56 -1.83
CA THR A 248 -9.19 3.39 -3.06
C THR A 248 -9.96 2.67 -4.17
N ILE A 249 -9.87 3.23 -5.40
CA ILE A 249 -10.41 2.64 -6.62
C ILE A 249 -9.34 2.70 -7.71
N SER A 250 -9.00 1.54 -8.31
CA SER A 250 -8.19 1.47 -9.52
C SER A 250 -9.06 1.27 -10.75
N PHE A 251 -8.76 2.01 -11.82
CA PHE A 251 -9.52 2.01 -13.04
C PHE A 251 -8.67 2.36 -14.26
N ASN A 252 -9.21 2.12 -15.46
CA ASN A 252 -8.69 2.68 -16.71
C ASN A 252 -9.84 3.25 -17.55
N ILE A 253 -9.52 4.15 -18.48
CA ILE A 253 -10.44 4.64 -19.50
C ILE A 253 -10.10 3.94 -20.81
N ARG A 254 -11.08 3.29 -21.45
CA ARG A 254 -10.88 2.58 -22.72
C ARG A 254 -10.27 3.49 -23.77
N SER A 255 -9.25 3.00 -24.46
CA SER A 255 -8.52 3.71 -25.51
C SER A 255 -7.73 4.94 -25.04
N MET A 256 -7.49 5.10 -23.73
CA MET A 256 -6.57 6.10 -23.19
C MET A 256 -5.53 5.43 -22.30
N ASP A 257 -4.29 5.87 -22.44
CA ASP A 257 -3.20 5.44 -21.57
C ASP A 257 -3.39 5.97 -20.12
N HIS A 258 -3.05 5.18 -19.12
CA HIS A 258 -3.22 5.55 -17.71
C HIS A 258 -2.42 6.80 -17.32
N GLY A 259 -1.23 6.98 -17.87
CA GLY A 259 -0.40 8.17 -17.64
C GLY A 259 -1.02 9.42 -18.26
N LEU A 260 -1.62 9.30 -19.46
CA LEU A 260 -2.37 10.39 -20.07
C LEU A 260 -3.59 10.78 -19.24
N VAL A 261 -4.36 9.81 -18.75
CA VAL A 261 -5.52 10.08 -17.88
C VAL A 261 -5.08 10.83 -16.63
N ALA A 262 -3.98 10.39 -15.99
CA ALA A 262 -3.44 11.06 -14.81
C ALA A 262 -2.98 12.50 -15.11
N ALA A 263 -2.30 12.71 -16.24
CA ALA A 263 -1.87 14.04 -16.66
C ALA A 263 -3.06 14.98 -16.94
N VAL A 264 -4.10 14.49 -17.63
CA VAL A 264 -5.30 15.27 -17.91
C VAL A 264 -6.06 15.64 -16.64
N LEU A 265 -6.25 14.69 -15.70
CA LEU A 265 -6.88 14.95 -14.40
C LEU A 265 -6.12 16.01 -13.61
N ASN A 266 -4.79 15.95 -13.60
CA ASN A 266 -3.95 16.94 -12.93
C ASN A 266 -4.05 18.33 -13.59
N ASP A 267 -3.82 18.42 -14.91
CA ASP A 267 -3.60 19.69 -15.61
C ASP A 267 -4.91 20.46 -15.87
N TYR A 268 -6.01 19.76 -16.13
CA TYR A 268 -7.30 20.38 -16.45
C TYR A 268 -8.27 20.47 -15.28
N PHE A 269 -8.16 19.53 -14.33
CA PHE A 269 -9.15 19.40 -13.25
C PHE A 269 -8.54 19.58 -11.85
N ASN A 270 -7.21 19.77 -11.75
CA ASN A 270 -6.52 19.89 -10.46
C ASN A 270 -6.78 18.68 -9.54
N ILE A 271 -6.90 17.49 -10.13
CA ILE A 271 -7.13 16.23 -9.43
C ILE A 271 -5.86 15.38 -9.53
N ALA A 272 -5.16 15.22 -8.40
CA ALA A 272 -3.98 14.36 -8.32
C ALA A 272 -4.41 12.90 -8.11
N VAL A 273 -3.97 12.04 -9.01
CA VAL A 273 -4.14 10.58 -8.91
C VAL A 273 -2.80 9.88 -9.03
N ARG A 274 -2.74 8.62 -8.65
CA ARG A 274 -1.57 7.78 -8.92
C ARG A 274 -1.82 6.95 -10.18
N ASN A 275 -0.77 6.67 -10.95
CA ASN A 275 -0.82 5.76 -12.08
C ASN A 275 0.29 4.68 -12.01
N GLU A 276 0.32 3.71 -12.90
CA GLU A 276 1.22 2.55 -13.03
C GLU A 276 0.78 1.31 -12.23
N CYS A 277 1.74 0.52 -11.69
CA CYS A 277 1.49 -0.74 -11.00
C CYS A 277 1.49 -0.62 -9.46
N PHE A 278 1.59 0.58 -8.91
CA PHE A 278 1.48 0.88 -7.46
C PHE A 278 2.39 0.04 -6.55
N CYS A 279 3.54 -0.40 -7.06
CA CYS A 279 4.45 -1.33 -6.38
C CYS A 279 3.78 -2.67 -5.98
N ALA A 280 2.88 -3.18 -6.81
CA ALA A 280 2.17 -4.45 -6.63
C ALA A 280 2.05 -5.18 -7.98
N HIS A 281 3.17 -5.30 -8.73
CA HIS A 281 3.22 -5.85 -10.08
C HIS A 281 2.48 -7.19 -10.22
N PRO A 282 2.72 -8.23 -9.38
CA PRO A 282 2.06 -9.52 -9.58
C PRO A 282 0.53 -9.42 -9.56
N TYR A 283 -0.01 -8.55 -8.70
CA TYR A 283 -1.46 -8.36 -8.57
C TYR A 283 -2.04 -7.55 -9.73
N VAL A 284 -1.39 -6.44 -10.10
CA VAL A 284 -1.81 -5.57 -11.21
C VAL A 284 -1.74 -6.33 -12.54
N GLU A 285 -0.63 -7.02 -12.81
CA GLU A 285 -0.45 -7.83 -14.03
C GLU A 285 -1.53 -8.89 -14.13
N LYS A 286 -1.85 -9.59 -13.02
CA LYS A 286 -2.88 -10.61 -13.01
C LYS A 286 -4.27 -10.05 -13.31
N MET A 287 -4.62 -8.88 -12.77
CA MET A 287 -5.89 -8.21 -13.08
C MET A 287 -5.96 -7.75 -14.53
N LEU A 288 -4.86 -7.21 -15.07
CA LEU A 288 -4.78 -6.81 -16.48
C LEU A 288 -4.89 -8.04 -17.40
N GLU A 289 -4.22 -9.16 -17.08
CA GLU A 289 -4.32 -10.42 -17.82
C GLU A 289 -5.76 -10.91 -17.90
N ILE A 290 -6.48 -10.94 -16.79
CA ILE A 290 -7.87 -11.37 -16.74
C ILE A 290 -8.77 -10.47 -17.59
N THR A 291 -8.52 -9.14 -17.55
CA THR A 291 -9.38 -8.14 -18.20
C THR A 291 -9.06 -7.98 -19.70
N HIS A 292 -7.79 -8.18 -20.09
CA HIS A 292 -7.29 -7.88 -21.46
C HIS A 292 -6.55 -9.05 -22.11
N GLN A 293 -7.03 -10.28 -21.90
CA GLN A 293 -6.34 -11.51 -22.25
C GLN A 293 -5.82 -11.58 -23.69
N SER A 294 -6.58 -11.07 -24.67
CA SER A 294 -6.18 -11.08 -26.09
C SER A 294 -5.03 -10.11 -26.41
N GLN A 295 -5.05 -8.93 -25.82
CA GLN A 295 -4.03 -7.89 -26.06
C GLN A 295 -2.68 -8.24 -25.43
N ILE A 296 -2.71 -8.91 -24.28
CA ILE A 296 -1.50 -9.33 -23.54
C ILE A 296 -0.79 -10.49 -24.23
N ILE A 297 -1.53 -11.42 -24.83
CA ILE A 297 -0.93 -12.52 -25.60
C ILE A 297 -0.12 -11.96 -26.77
N GLU A 298 -0.68 -11.02 -27.54
CA GLU A 298 0.04 -10.37 -28.65
C GLU A 298 1.29 -9.60 -28.19
N ALA A 299 1.22 -8.93 -27.04
CA ALA A 299 2.34 -8.16 -26.51
C ALA A 299 3.45 -9.06 -25.93
N LYS A 300 3.11 -10.13 -25.20
CA LYS A 300 4.08 -11.12 -24.70
C LYS A 300 4.85 -11.80 -25.85
N ASP A 301 4.21 -12.00 -27.00
CA ASP A 301 4.89 -12.54 -28.18
C ASP A 301 5.86 -11.55 -28.84
N LYS A 302 5.57 -10.24 -28.78
CA LYS A 302 6.47 -9.17 -29.26
C LYS A 302 7.64 -8.92 -28.30
N LEU A 303 7.48 -9.21 -27.00
CA LEU A 303 8.48 -8.97 -25.94
C LEU A 303 9.50 -10.10 -25.76
N LYS A 304 9.42 -11.19 -26.53
CA LYS A 304 10.41 -12.26 -26.51
C LYS A 304 11.80 -11.74 -26.93
N GLY A 305 12.50 -11.11 -26.00
CA GLY A 305 13.88 -10.62 -26.21
C GLY A 305 14.32 -9.40 -25.40
N SER A 306 13.44 -8.75 -24.64
CA SER A 306 13.85 -7.63 -23.79
C SER A 306 13.30 -7.79 -22.35
N PRO A 307 14.15 -8.08 -21.36
CA PRO A 307 13.71 -8.28 -19.98
C PRO A 307 13.29 -7.00 -19.24
N TRP A 308 13.31 -5.82 -19.86
CA TRP A 308 13.24 -4.53 -19.18
C TRP A 308 12.19 -3.55 -19.73
N HIS A 309 11.40 -3.90 -20.74
CA HIS A 309 10.34 -3.03 -21.24
C HIS A 309 8.99 -3.42 -20.60
N ILE A 310 8.60 -2.65 -19.59
CA ILE A 310 7.20 -2.55 -19.18
C ILE A 310 6.52 -1.68 -20.25
N GLU A 311 5.62 -2.27 -21.02
CA GLU A 311 4.84 -1.49 -21.99
C GLU A 311 4.01 -0.42 -21.26
N PRO A 312 3.95 0.81 -21.75
CA PRO A 312 3.23 1.92 -21.09
C PRO A 312 1.77 1.63 -20.76
N TRP A 313 1.11 0.71 -21.46
CA TRP A 313 -0.27 0.30 -21.23
C TRP A 313 -0.45 -0.71 -20.07
N MET A 314 0.63 -1.24 -19.50
CA MET A 314 0.59 -2.19 -18.38
C MET A 314 0.43 -1.50 -17.02
N GLY A 315 -0.44 -0.52 -16.92
CA GLY A 315 -0.71 0.21 -15.68
C GLY A 315 -2.19 0.54 -15.52
N MET A 316 -2.49 1.11 -14.37
CA MET A 316 -3.83 1.58 -14.00
C MET A 316 -3.75 2.99 -13.46
N VAL A 317 -4.88 3.70 -13.44
CA VAL A 317 -5.07 4.92 -12.65
C VAL A 317 -5.69 4.53 -11.32
N ARG A 318 -5.26 5.16 -10.23
CA ARG A 318 -5.80 4.96 -8.88
C ARG A 318 -6.23 6.28 -8.27
N ALA A 319 -7.51 6.42 -8.00
CA ALA A 319 -8.06 7.44 -7.13
C ALA A 319 -8.04 6.94 -5.67
N SER A 320 -7.73 7.84 -4.73
CA SER A 320 -7.75 7.54 -3.31
C SER A 320 -8.51 8.62 -2.56
N PHE A 321 -9.33 8.21 -1.61
CA PHE A 321 -10.17 9.07 -0.77
C PHE A 321 -9.76 8.91 0.70
N SER A 322 -10.09 9.89 1.52
CA SER A 322 -9.75 9.90 2.93
C SER A 322 -10.74 10.76 3.73
N ILE A 323 -10.62 10.77 5.04
CA ILE A 323 -11.56 11.42 5.98
C ILE A 323 -11.84 12.91 5.72
N TYR A 324 -11.00 13.60 4.96
CA TYR A 324 -11.20 15.01 4.61
C TYR A 324 -11.88 15.21 3.24
N ASN A 325 -12.16 14.15 2.50
CA ASN A 325 -12.91 14.23 1.27
C ASN A 325 -14.41 14.27 1.55
N THR A 326 -15.14 14.90 0.63
CA THR A 326 -16.60 15.05 0.68
C THR A 326 -17.25 14.40 -0.53
N ILE A 327 -18.55 14.17 -0.47
CA ILE A 327 -19.35 13.77 -1.65
C ILE A 327 -19.20 14.79 -2.80
N GLY A 328 -19.01 16.08 -2.47
CA GLY A 328 -18.75 17.13 -3.47
C GLY A 328 -17.45 16.88 -4.25
N ASP A 329 -16.38 16.46 -3.57
CA ASP A 329 -15.12 16.11 -4.22
C ASP A 329 -15.27 14.90 -5.15
N ILE A 330 -16.03 13.89 -4.71
CA ILE A 330 -16.33 12.70 -5.52
C ILE A 330 -17.15 13.10 -6.76
N ASN A 331 -18.19 13.91 -6.62
CA ASN A 331 -18.98 14.38 -7.74
C ASN A 331 -18.13 15.16 -8.74
N TYR A 332 -17.25 16.03 -8.28
CA TYR A 332 -16.33 16.76 -9.14
C TYR A 332 -15.37 15.82 -9.90
N PHE A 333 -14.83 14.78 -9.22
CA PHE A 333 -14.04 13.74 -9.87
C PHE A 333 -14.84 12.99 -10.95
N ILE A 334 -16.08 12.62 -10.68
CA ILE A 334 -16.95 11.96 -11.66
C ILE A 334 -17.25 12.88 -12.87
N GLU A 335 -17.52 14.16 -12.65
CA GLU A 335 -17.69 15.14 -13.73
C GLU A 335 -16.44 15.26 -14.60
N ALA A 336 -15.25 15.25 -13.99
CA ALA A 336 -13.98 15.23 -14.72
C ALA A 336 -13.85 13.97 -15.59
N LEU A 337 -14.17 12.80 -15.05
CA LEU A 337 -14.17 11.54 -15.82
C LEU A 337 -15.14 11.57 -17.01
N ILE A 338 -16.35 12.07 -16.79
CA ILE A 338 -17.36 12.23 -17.87
C ILE A 338 -16.83 13.15 -18.98
N GLN A 339 -16.20 14.27 -18.62
CA GLN A 339 -15.61 15.18 -19.61
C GLN A 339 -14.46 14.53 -20.38
N ILE A 340 -13.59 13.76 -19.69
CA ILE A 340 -12.47 13.06 -20.33
C ILE A 340 -13.02 12.00 -21.30
N VAL A 341 -13.98 11.18 -20.89
CA VAL A 341 -14.59 10.14 -21.72
C VAL A 341 -15.23 10.76 -22.98
N ASN A 342 -15.97 11.86 -22.84
CA ASN A 342 -16.64 12.54 -23.96
C ASN A 342 -15.68 13.25 -24.91
N LYS A 343 -14.46 13.60 -24.48
CA LYS A 343 -13.50 14.40 -25.27
C LYS A 343 -12.13 13.70 -25.40
N LYS A 344 -12.09 12.37 -25.43
CA LYS A 344 -10.84 11.57 -25.47
C LYS A 344 -9.86 12.05 -26.53
N GLU A 345 -10.33 12.20 -27.79
CA GLU A 345 -9.46 12.60 -28.92
C GLU A 345 -8.94 14.02 -28.78
N TYR A 346 -9.73 14.93 -28.21
CA TYR A 346 -9.26 16.28 -27.90
C TYR A 346 -8.10 16.21 -26.91
N TYR A 347 -8.27 15.53 -25.77
CA TYR A 347 -7.20 15.44 -24.77
C TYR A 347 -5.95 14.72 -25.30
N LYS A 348 -6.10 13.63 -26.06
CA LYS A 348 -4.96 12.97 -26.72
C LYS A 348 -4.15 13.94 -27.58
N SER A 349 -4.82 14.81 -28.33
CA SER A 349 -4.15 15.79 -29.22
C SER A 349 -3.38 16.88 -28.47
N GLN A 350 -3.68 17.11 -27.18
CA GLN A 350 -3.04 18.16 -26.39
C GLN A 350 -1.71 17.70 -25.76
N TYR A 351 -1.40 16.41 -25.77
CA TYR A 351 -0.24 15.84 -25.10
C TYR A 351 0.70 15.10 -26.05
N ALA A 352 1.98 15.13 -25.72
CA ALA A 352 3.01 14.27 -26.30
C ALA A 352 3.46 13.24 -25.26
N SER A 353 3.59 11.98 -25.68
CA SER A 353 4.21 10.94 -24.86
C SER A 353 5.70 11.23 -24.72
N MET A 354 6.20 11.11 -23.49
CA MET A 354 7.61 11.29 -23.15
C MET A 354 8.37 9.95 -23.05
N GLY A 355 7.69 8.83 -23.28
CA GLY A 355 8.12 7.49 -22.90
C GLY A 355 7.84 7.17 -21.43
N ASN A 356 8.03 5.94 -21.04
CA ASN A 356 7.84 5.46 -19.67
C ASN A 356 6.46 5.74 -19.02
N GLY A 357 5.41 5.91 -19.85
CA GLY A 357 4.06 6.25 -19.34
C GLY A 357 3.87 7.72 -18.95
N ASP A 358 4.86 8.56 -19.13
CA ASP A 358 4.76 10.00 -18.86
C ASP A 358 4.20 10.76 -20.06
N TYR A 359 3.44 11.81 -19.79
CA TYR A 359 2.84 12.70 -20.77
C TYR A 359 3.11 14.17 -20.45
N ARG A 360 3.39 14.97 -21.50
CA ARG A 360 3.58 16.40 -21.37
C ARG A 360 2.59 17.14 -22.25
N HIS A 361 1.93 18.13 -21.67
CA HIS A 361 1.04 19.01 -22.42
C HIS A 361 1.83 19.86 -23.43
N ASN A 362 1.35 19.95 -24.69
CA ASN A 362 2.06 20.59 -25.78
C ASN A 362 2.27 22.12 -25.56
N LYS A 363 1.35 22.77 -24.86
CA LYS A 363 1.36 24.23 -24.64
C LYS A 363 1.62 24.61 -23.18
N PHE A 364 1.05 23.87 -22.23
CA PHE A 364 1.20 24.16 -20.80
C PHE A 364 2.58 23.73 -20.31
N LYS A 365 3.30 24.65 -19.66
CA LYS A 365 4.59 24.39 -19.04
C LYS A 365 4.56 24.87 -17.61
N PHE A 366 4.52 23.95 -16.68
CA PHE A 366 4.71 24.30 -15.27
C PHE A 366 6.18 24.55 -14.97
N SER A 367 6.48 25.73 -14.41
CA SER A 367 7.83 26.07 -13.97
C SER A 367 7.84 26.16 -12.43
N SER A 368 8.34 25.12 -11.77
CA SER A 368 8.48 25.10 -10.32
C SER A 368 9.29 26.28 -9.79
N THR A 369 10.29 26.74 -10.52
CA THR A 369 11.14 27.88 -10.15
C THR A 369 10.39 29.23 -10.13
N GLN A 370 9.24 29.34 -10.80
CA GLN A 370 8.38 30.53 -10.74
C GLN A 370 7.62 30.62 -9.42
N TYR A 371 7.24 29.48 -8.85
CA TYR A 371 6.37 29.37 -7.67
C TYR A 371 7.16 29.07 -6.39
N PHE A 372 8.27 28.34 -6.49
CA PHE A 372 9.11 27.95 -5.36
C PHE A 372 10.45 28.71 -5.43
N LYS A 373 10.46 29.94 -4.90
CA LYS A 373 11.64 30.81 -4.85
C LYS A 373 12.32 30.75 -3.47
N LEU A 374 12.55 29.57 -2.95
CA LEU A 374 13.12 29.39 -1.60
C LEU A 374 14.45 30.16 -1.42
N THR A 375 15.31 30.11 -2.44
CA THR A 375 16.63 30.78 -2.42
C THR A 375 16.52 32.29 -2.33
N ASN A 376 15.55 32.91 -3.01
CA ASN A 376 15.38 34.37 -2.97
C ASN A 376 14.80 34.87 -1.65
N SER A 377 13.95 34.05 -0.99
CA SER A 377 13.40 34.39 0.33
C SER A 377 14.47 34.27 1.40
N ILE A 378 15.25 33.19 1.40
CA ILE A 378 16.35 32.96 2.34
C ILE A 378 17.44 34.05 2.17
N ASN A 379 17.80 34.42 0.95
CA ASN A 379 18.81 35.44 0.71
C ASN A 379 18.35 36.86 1.17
N ARG A 380 17.05 37.18 1.06
CA ARG A 380 16.51 38.45 1.55
C ARG A 380 16.51 38.50 3.08
N GLU A 381 16.04 37.44 3.75
CA GLU A 381 16.04 37.35 5.20
C GLU A 381 17.46 37.36 5.79
N LEU A 382 18.41 36.69 5.16
CA LEU A 382 19.83 36.73 5.55
C LEU A 382 20.45 38.10 5.34
N LEU A 383 20.16 38.78 4.24
CA LEU A 383 20.64 40.16 4.00
C LEU A 383 20.05 41.16 4.99
N ASP A 384 18.78 41.03 5.35
CA ASP A 384 18.10 41.84 6.34
C ASP A 384 18.63 41.59 7.77
N LEU A 385 19.09 40.36 8.07
CA LEU A 385 19.73 40.01 9.34
C LEU A 385 21.17 40.51 9.45
N ILE A 386 21.90 40.57 8.35
CA ILE A 386 23.32 41.05 8.30
C ILE A 386 23.37 42.57 8.24
N SER A 387 22.32 43.25 7.79
CA SER A 387 22.25 44.73 7.71
C SER A 387 21.75 45.40 9.00
N LYS A 388 21.37 44.64 10.00
CA LYS A 388 21.06 45.09 11.37
C LYS A 388 22.22 44.83 12.33
#